data_598af83f0316e98b3874717a345cd8b0
#
_entry.id   598af83f0316e98b3874717a345cd8b0
#
_cell.length_a   1.000
_cell.length_b   1.000
_cell.length_c   1.000
_cell.angle_alpha   90.00
_cell.angle_beta   90.00
_cell.angle_gamma   90.00
#
_symmetry.space_group_name_H-M   'P 1'
#
loop_
_entity.id
_entity.type
_entity.pdbx_description
1 polymer ?
#
loop_
_entity_poly.entity_id
_entity_poly.type
_entity_poly.pdbx_seq_one_letter_code
_entity_poly.pdbx_strand_id
1 'polypeptide(L)'
;MKRATRIPTRRTTTTKRLAGAVAAALLAFAGSAAAGPTITFGKEGSLTFNYSFQGWAQDRGYTSSTDSGRQTDFFLRRNRLTFSGQYNDLVGFYANVDAPSDSRGGDDDKSIFFRDAYITVDHSDELRFIVGRFKNAFTRENLEACFDPLTMDRAEVMSYTPWGGSRDTGVAMWGNLADGRFQYKVMASDGREGAEVAKDSPRLTGRVHVSLLDPEFDFGYRGTYLGTRRVLTIGAAYDYQKSVAYRDFVGKTDTVDYKAWTADVFFEQPTSAGTVTASAAVMRYDTGKAHFGLSPDPNLPATTDLEGWYVKAGYLLPGKVGPGRVQVFGRHERSEYNLPSGYRDQKWDGIGVHYLIDGQLLKVSFEAAQVKFDVQNPTNPSQRDYKQYTLGLQFIF
;
A
#
# COMPACT_ATOMS: atom_id res chain seq x y z
N MET A 1 29.29 -81.14 4.47
CA MET A 1 28.30 -80.39 3.66
C MET A 1 27.64 -79.35 4.57
N LYS A 2 28.05 -78.09 4.48
CA LYS A 2 27.40 -76.98 5.18
C LYS A 2 26.95 -75.97 4.14
N ARG A 3 25.62 -75.79 4.00
CA ARG A 3 25.00 -74.79 3.11
C ARG A 3 25.16 -73.40 3.75
N ALA A 4 25.75 -72.47 3.03
CA ALA A 4 25.77 -71.05 3.38
C ALA A 4 24.50 -70.38 2.90
N THR A 5 23.77 -69.79 3.83
CA THR A 5 22.56 -68.97 3.58
C THR A 5 23.00 -67.54 3.26
N ARG A 6 22.67 -67.06 2.05
CA ARG A 6 22.88 -65.68 1.64
C ARG A 6 21.76 -64.79 2.20
N ILE A 7 22.12 -63.75 2.94
CA ILE A 7 21.23 -62.68 3.37
C ILE A 7 21.14 -61.63 2.26
N PRO A 8 19.97 -61.23 1.80
CA PRO A 8 19.85 -60.18 0.80
C PRO A 8 20.03 -58.79 1.43
N THR A 9 20.99 -58.05 0.92
CA THR A 9 21.23 -56.64 1.24
C THR A 9 20.16 -55.75 0.64
N ARG A 10 19.17 -55.38 1.45
CA ARG A 10 18.12 -54.37 1.11
C ARG A 10 18.57 -53.00 1.61
N ARG A 11 19.52 -52.40 0.91
CA ARG A 11 19.94 -50.99 1.21
C ARG A 11 20.23 -50.28 -0.11
N THR A 12 19.21 -49.67 -0.76
CA THR A 12 19.47 -48.59 -1.74
C THR A 12 18.22 -47.79 -2.13
N THR A 13 17.02 -48.08 -1.60
CA THR A 13 15.79 -47.34 -2.01
C THR A 13 15.42 -46.17 -1.10
N THR A 14 15.87 -46.14 0.14
CA THR A 14 15.52 -45.09 1.11
C THR A 14 16.33 -43.80 0.91
N THR A 15 17.59 -43.91 0.55
CA THR A 15 18.49 -42.76 0.29
C THR A 15 18.15 -42.02 -1.00
N LYS A 16 17.63 -42.68 -2.02
CA LYS A 16 17.18 -42.01 -3.28
C LYS A 16 15.87 -41.27 -3.11
N ARG A 17 14.98 -41.73 -2.20
CA ARG A 17 13.72 -41.04 -1.90
C ARG A 17 13.93 -39.82 -0.99
N LEU A 18 14.86 -39.86 -0.05
CA LEU A 18 15.25 -38.68 0.76
C LEU A 18 15.95 -37.63 -0.11
N ALA A 19 16.86 -38.02 -0.99
CA ALA A 19 17.54 -37.09 -1.90
C ALA A 19 16.56 -36.44 -2.90
N GLY A 20 15.57 -37.20 -3.36
CA GLY A 20 14.50 -36.67 -4.22
C GLY A 20 13.55 -35.70 -3.47
N ALA A 21 13.21 -35.98 -2.22
CA ALA A 21 12.39 -35.11 -1.40
C ALA A 21 13.11 -33.82 -0.98
N VAL A 22 14.41 -33.89 -0.68
CA VAL A 22 15.24 -32.72 -0.40
C VAL A 22 15.49 -31.89 -1.66
N ALA A 23 15.68 -32.54 -2.83
CA ALA A 23 15.81 -31.82 -4.11
C ALA A 23 14.47 -31.20 -4.56
N ALA A 24 13.33 -31.83 -4.32
CA ALA A 24 12.01 -31.27 -4.57
C ALA A 24 11.68 -30.10 -3.61
N ALA A 25 12.09 -30.18 -2.32
CA ALA A 25 11.98 -29.08 -1.38
C ALA A 25 12.89 -27.90 -1.79
N LEU A 26 14.12 -28.16 -2.26
CA LEU A 26 15.02 -27.11 -2.75
C LEU A 26 14.60 -26.50 -4.08
N LEU A 27 13.90 -27.26 -4.94
CA LEU A 27 13.33 -26.75 -6.20
C LEU A 27 12.02 -25.97 -5.96
N ALA A 28 11.25 -26.26 -4.90
CA ALA A 28 10.11 -25.45 -4.48
C ALA A 28 10.54 -24.08 -3.93
N PHE A 29 11.77 -23.96 -3.41
CA PHE A 29 12.36 -22.66 -2.99
C PHE A 29 12.88 -21.81 -4.16
N ALA A 30 13.06 -22.37 -5.36
CA ALA A 30 13.56 -21.63 -6.52
C ALA A 30 12.45 -20.97 -7.36
N GLY A 31 11.18 -21.09 -6.98
CA GLY A 31 10.02 -20.72 -7.81
C GLY A 31 9.18 -19.54 -7.34
N SER A 32 9.41 -18.94 -6.18
CA SER A 32 8.69 -17.72 -5.78
C SER A 32 9.51 -16.89 -4.80
N ALA A 33 10.27 -15.95 -5.33
CA ALA A 33 11.11 -15.02 -4.60
C ALA A 33 10.33 -13.99 -3.77
N ALA A 34 9.19 -14.34 -3.17
CA ALA A 34 8.39 -13.40 -2.38
C ALA A 34 7.60 -14.04 -1.22
N ALA A 35 7.71 -15.34 -1.01
CA ALA A 35 6.99 -15.99 0.09
C ALA A 35 8.00 -16.56 1.10
N GLY A 36 7.87 -16.18 2.35
CA GLY A 36 8.57 -16.81 3.48
C GLY A 36 8.20 -18.29 3.63
N PRO A 37 8.70 -18.97 4.67
CA PRO A 37 8.46 -20.39 4.87
C PRO A 37 6.95 -20.69 4.95
N THR A 38 6.55 -21.74 4.24
CA THR A 38 5.16 -22.20 4.22
C THR A 38 5.04 -23.55 4.90
N ILE A 39 4.10 -23.63 5.85
CA ILE A 39 3.73 -24.86 6.55
C ILE A 39 2.42 -25.35 5.93
N THR A 40 2.35 -26.64 5.56
CA THR A 40 1.10 -27.27 5.11
C THR A 40 0.47 -28.08 6.24
N PHE A 41 -0.86 -28.07 6.34
CA PHE A 41 -1.62 -28.83 7.33
C PHE A 41 -2.92 -29.40 6.72
N GLY A 42 -3.37 -30.51 7.25
CA GLY A 42 -4.52 -31.20 6.68
C GLY A 42 -4.25 -31.68 5.23
N LYS A 43 -5.27 -31.59 4.37
CA LYS A 43 -5.16 -31.95 2.96
C LYS A 43 -4.84 -30.76 2.05
N GLU A 44 -5.36 -29.58 2.35
CA GLU A 44 -5.37 -28.39 1.49
C GLU A 44 -4.88 -27.14 2.23
N GLY A 45 -4.72 -27.23 3.57
CA GLY A 45 -4.36 -26.08 4.40
C GLY A 45 -2.90 -25.66 4.23
N SER A 46 -2.65 -24.36 4.24
CA SER A 46 -1.31 -23.77 4.22
C SER A 46 -1.23 -22.51 5.08
N LEU A 47 -0.07 -22.29 5.67
CA LEU A 47 0.29 -21.08 6.40
C LEU A 47 1.65 -20.60 5.92
N THR A 48 1.70 -19.41 5.35
CA THR A 48 2.93 -18.72 4.95
C THR A 48 3.23 -17.61 5.92
N PHE A 49 4.49 -17.48 6.27
CA PHE A 49 5.01 -16.54 7.23
C PHE A 49 5.96 -15.57 6.51
N ASN A 50 5.78 -14.26 6.67
CA ASN A 50 6.67 -13.26 6.11
C ASN A 50 7.06 -12.21 7.15
N TYR A 51 8.30 -11.76 7.08
CA TYR A 51 8.77 -10.59 7.79
C TYR A 51 9.13 -9.49 6.79
N SER A 52 8.69 -8.27 7.06
CA SER A 52 8.95 -7.13 6.19
C SER A 52 9.43 -5.93 7.00
N PHE A 53 10.59 -5.43 6.62
CA PHE A 53 11.29 -4.34 7.28
C PHE A 53 11.55 -3.18 6.32
N GLN A 54 11.27 -1.94 6.77
CA GLN A 54 11.74 -0.71 6.14
C GLN A 54 12.26 0.23 7.22
N GLY A 55 13.58 0.43 7.24
CA GLY A 55 14.26 1.44 8.08
C GLY A 55 14.64 2.64 7.25
N TRP A 56 14.34 3.84 7.74
CA TRP A 56 14.61 5.10 7.07
C TRP A 56 15.50 6.02 7.89
N ALA A 57 16.40 6.72 7.19
CA ALA A 57 17.08 7.93 7.66
C ALA A 57 16.55 9.10 6.84
N GLN A 58 15.99 10.11 7.50
CA GLN A 58 15.38 11.25 6.83
C GLN A 58 15.93 12.55 7.41
N ASP A 59 16.44 13.41 6.54
CA ASP A 59 16.80 14.79 6.86
C ASP A 59 15.75 15.71 6.25
N ARG A 60 15.04 16.49 7.09
CA ARG A 60 13.93 17.34 6.69
C ARG A 60 14.04 18.72 7.32
N GLY A 61 13.70 19.78 6.58
CA GLY A 61 13.53 21.12 7.11
C GLY A 61 12.20 21.29 7.84
N TYR A 62 12.15 22.19 8.83
CA TYR A 62 10.92 22.66 9.50
C TYR A 62 10.02 21.55 10.06
N THR A 63 10.61 20.62 10.82
CA THR A 63 9.83 19.54 11.45
C THR A 63 9.44 19.85 12.90
N SER A 64 10.00 20.90 13.48
CA SER A 64 9.77 21.33 14.85
C SER A 64 8.91 22.59 14.91
N SER A 65 8.04 22.68 15.92
CA SER A 65 7.29 23.90 16.24
C SER A 65 8.18 25.09 16.62
N THR A 66 9.45 24.85 16.91
CA THR A 66 10.42 25.88 17.29
C THR A 66 11.20 26.46 16.13
N ASP A 67 10.91 26.07 14.89
CA ASP A 67 11.61 26.55 13.68
C ASP A 67 13.14 26.32 13.73
N SER A 68 13.56 25.18 14.28
CA SER A 68 14.98 24.89 14.57
C SER A 68 15.80 24.46 13.34
N GLY A 69 15.27 24.65 12.12
CA GLY A 69 15.95 24.35 10.88
C GLY A 69 15.80 22.87 10.46
N ARG A 70 16.90 22.19 10.15
CA ARG A 70 16.88 20.79 9.67
C ARG A 70 16.99 19.83 10.83
N GLN A 71 16.25 18.73 10.71
CA GLN A 71 16.28 17.61 11.65
C GLN A 71 16.54 16.31 10.90
N THR A 72 17.40 15.47 11.46
CA THR A 72 17.66 14.11 10.95
C THR A 72 17.06 13.09 11.91
N ASP A 73 16.18 12.26 11.37
CA ASP A 73 15.49 11.20 12.10
C ASP A 73 15.84 9.84 11.55
N PHE A 74 15.93 8.85 12.43
CA PHE A 74 16.02 7.42 12.10
C PHE A 74 14.79 6.73 12.66
N PHE A 75 14.06 6.02 11.80
CA PHE A 75 12.82 5.39 12.22
C PHE A 75 12.48 4.14 11.40
N LEU A 76 11.64 3.29 11.98
CA LEU A 76 11.06 2.14 11.30
C LEU A 76 9.78 2.58 10.58
N ARG A 77 9.89 2.78 9.27
CA ARG A 77 8.72 3.16 8.46
C ARG A 77 7.68 2.04 8.43
N ARG A 78 8.16 0.78 8.38
CA ARG A 78 7.34 -0.45 8.44
C ARG A 78 8.15 -1.56 9.09
N ASN A 79 7.51 -2.26 10.00
CA ASN A 79 8.10 -3.40 10.68
C ASN A 79 6.97 -4.44 10.90
N ARG A 80 6.86 -5.43 10.02
CA ARG A 80 5.66 -6.24 9.88
C ARG A 80 5.92 -7.73 9.93
N LEU A 81 5.04 -8.42 10.66
CA LEU A 81 4.84 -9.85 10.55
C LEU A 81 3.54 -10.12 9.81
N THR A 82 3.60 -10.96 8.79
CA THR A 82 2.44 -11.34 7.99
C THR A 82 2.23 -12.83 8.04
N PHE A 83 1.00 -13.21 8.29
CA PHE A 83 0.48 -14.57 8.26
C PHE A 83 -0.56 -14.65 7.16
N SER A 84 -0.37 -15.51 6.19
CA SER A 84 -1.34 -15.71 5.12
C SER A 84 -1.42 -17.18 4.74
N GLY A 85 -2.54 -17.62 4.25
CA GLY A 85 -2.67 -19.01 3.84
C GLY A 85 -4.08 -19.38 3.39
N GLN A 86 -4.24 -20.68 3.14
CA GLN A 86 -5.50 -21.28 2.77
C GLN A 86 -5.94 -22.24 3.88
N TYR A 87 -7.21 -22.21 4.22
CA TYR A 87 -7.83 -23.27 5.01
C TYR A 87 -8.24 -24.45 4.12
N ASN A 88 -8.77 -24.12 2.92
CA ASN A 88 -9.09 -25.03 1.84
C ASN A 88 -9.09 -24.25 0.50
N ASP A 89 -9.47 -24.89 -0.61
CA ASP A 89 -9.50 -24.26 -1.95
C ASP A 89 -10.43 -23.03 -2.03
N LEU A 90 -11.43 -22.92 -1.15
CA LEU A 90 -12.41 -21.83 -1.14
C LEU A 90 -12.07 -20.71 -0.17
N VAL A 91 -11.49 -21.05 0.99
CA VAL A 91 -11.34 -20.11 2.11
C VAL A 91 -9.87 -19.86 2.39
N GLY A 92 -9.47 -18.60 2.25
CA GLY A 92 -8.16 -18.10 2.63
C GLY A 92 -8.22 -17.15 3.84
N PHE A 93 -7.07 -16.80 4.38
CA PHE A 93 -6.95 -15.84 5.45
C PHE A 93 -5.66 -15.01 5.33
N TYR A 94 -5.71 -13.82 5.91
CA TYR A 94 -4.57 -12.91 5.96
C TYR A 94 -4.59 -12.12 7.27
N ALA A 95 -3.46 -12.06 7.95
CA ALA A 95 -3.26 -11.21 9.11
C ALA A 95 -1.88 -10.52 9.02
N ASN A 96 -1.86 -9.23 9.27
CA ASN A 96 -0.63 -8.42 9.23
C ASN A 96 -0.53 -7.59 10.51
N VAL A 97 0.53 -7.86 11.29
CA VAL A 97 0.87 -7.11 12.48
C VAL A 97 1.94 -6.09 12.14
N ASP A 98 1.73 -4.84 12.46
CA ASP A 98 2.67 -3.73 12.21
C ASP A 98 3.15 -3.14 13.55
N ALA A 99 4.44 -2.91 13.66
CA ALA A 99 5.09 -2.26 14.80
C ALA A 99 6.05 -1.18 14.27
N PRO A 100 5.54 -0.10 13.66
CA PRO A 100 6.37 1.00 13.21
C PRO A 100 6.94 1.74 14.42
N SER A 101 8.05 2.46 14.21
CA SER A 101 8.58 3.40 15.19
C SER A 101 8.91 4.67 14.42
N ASP A 102 8.01 5.63 14.45
CA ASP A 102 8.15 6.90 13.74
C ASP A 102 8.17 8.04 14.73
N SER A 103 9.37 8.45 15.15
CA SER A 103 9.59 9.51 16.13
C SER A 103 9.35 10.94 15.60
N ARG A 104 9.03 11.10 14.31
CA ARG A 104 8.84 12.42 13.69
C ARG A 104 7.66 13.21 14.28
N GLY A 105 6.70 12.54 14.91
CA GLY A 105 5.56 13.14 15.60
C GLY A 105 5.82 13.51 17.06
N GLY A 106 6.98 13.21 17.61
CA GLY A 106 7.30 13.45 19.02
C GLY A 106 6.80 12.35 19.96
N ASP A 107 5.93 11.46 19.51
CA ASP A 107 5.53 10.25 20.21
C ASP A 107 6.22 9.05 19.56
N ASP A 108 7.03 8.37 20.36
CA ASP A 108 7.60 7.08 20.03
C ASP A 108 6.44 6.07 20.08
N ASP A 109 5.59 6.07 19.05
CA ASP A 109 4.46 5.13 18.96
C ASP A 109 5.01 3.71 18.86
N LYS A 110 5.08 3.06 20.00
CA LYS A 110 5.54 1.67 20.19
C LYS A 110 4.37 0.68 20.11
N SER A 111 3.23 1.13 19.61
CA SER A 111 2.06 0.27 19.54
C SER A 111 2.25 -0.86 18.52
N ILE A 112 1.89 -2.06 18.94
CA ILE A 112 1.79 -3.22 18.06
C ILE A 112 0.31 -3.40 17.76
N PHE A 113 -0.05 -3.40 16.48
CA PHE A 113 -1.46 -3.52 16.08
C PHE A 113 -1.66 -4.39 14.85
N PHE A 114 -2.84 -4.98 14.75
CA PHE A 114 -3.28 -5.63 13.52
C PHE A 114 -3.62 -4.55 12.49
N ARG A 115 -2.80 -4.47 11.46
CA ARG A 115 -3.04 -3.55 10.35
C ARG A 115 -4.09 -4.08 9.39
N ASP A 116 -4.00 -5.35 9.05
CA ASP A 116 -4.94 -6.10 8.24
C ASP A 116 -5.28 -7.41 8.98
N ALA A 117 -6.55 -7.81 8.99
CA ALA A 117 -7.01 -9.10 9.51
C ALA A 117 -8.31 -9.46 8.81
N TYR A 118 -8.28 -10.42 7.88
CA TYR A 118 -9.44 -10.76 7.08
C TYR A 118 -9.42 -12.20 6.58
N ILE A 119 -10.61 -12.67 6.20
CA ILE A 119 -10.83 -13.94 5.52
C ILE A 119 -11.21 -13.64 4.07
N THR A 120 -10.74 -14.47 3.14
CA THR A 120 -11.17 -14.48 1.74
C THR A 120 -12.05 -15.68 1.47
N VAL A 121 -13.01 -15.51 0.56
CA VAL A 121 -13.80 -16.60 -0.01
C VAL A 121 -13.70 -16.49 -1.53
N ASP A 122 -12.97 -17.41 -2.14
CA ASP A 122 -12.62 -17.40 -3.56
C ASP A 122 -13.51 -18.40 -4.31
N HIS A 123 -14.75 -17.97 -4.65
CA HIS A 123 -15.72 -18.83 -5.34
C HIS A 123 -15.32 -19.11 -6.79
N SER A 124 -14.94 -18.06 -7.51
CA SER A 124 -14.40 -18.12 -8.86
C SER A 124 -13.52 -16.89 -9.12
N ASP A 125 -12.88 -16.80 -10.29
CA ASP A 125 -12.11 -15.59 -10.64
C ASP A 125 -13.02 -14.36 -10.79
N GLU A 126 -14.26 -14.59 -11.21
CA GLU A 126 -15.26 -13.53 -11.39
C GLU A 126 -15.94 -13.09 -10.07
N LEU A 127 -15.88 -13.93 -9.02
CA LEU A 127 -16.62 -13.69 -7.78
C LEU A 127 -15.82 -14.14 -6.55
N ARG A 128 -15.31 -13.17 -5.81
CA ARG A 128 -14.56 -13.34 -4.56
C ARG A 128 -15.06 -12.38 -3.50
N PHE A 129 -14.88 -12.77 -2.25
CA PHE A 129 -15.25 -11.95 -1.10
C PHE A 129 -14.07 -11.77 -0.15
N ILE A 130 -14.06 -10.64 0.54
CA ILE A 130 -13.17 -10.36 1.66
C ILE A 130 -14.02 -9.90 2.82
N VAL A 131 -13.78 -10.43 4.03
CA VAL A 131 -14.50 -10.07 5.25
C VAL A 131 -13.49 -9.80 6.37
N GLY A 132 -13.57 -8.63 6.98
CA GLY A 132 -12.68 -8.22 8.08
C GLY A 132 -12.11 -6.82 7.88
N ARG A 133 -10.89 -6.60 8.39
CA ARG A 133 -10.17 -5.33 8.26
C ARG A 133 -9.14 -5.40 7.14
N PHE A 134 -9.30 -4.59 6.11
CA PHE A 134 -8.44 -4.60 4.92
C PHE A 134 -8.37 -3.22 4.26
N LYS A 135 -7.56 -3.10 3.22
CA LYS A 135 -7.41 -1.84 2.48
C LYS A 135 -8.72 -1.43 1.82
N ASN A 136 -9.13 -0.18 2.05
CA ASN A 136 -10.24 0.40 1.30
C ASN A 136 -9.91 0.47 -0.20
N ALA A 137 -10.89 0.11 -1.03
CA ALA A 137 -10.71 -0.07 -2.47
C ALA A 137 -10.80 1.24 -3.28
N PHE A 138 -10.69 2.41 -2.64
CA PHE A 138 -10.92 3.68 -3.29
C PHE A 138 -9.81 4.06 -4.30
N THR A 139 -8.55 4.18 -3.87
CA THR A 139 -7.47 4.60 -4.76
C THR A 139 -6.58 3.44 -5.18
N ARG A 140 -6.03 3.49 -6.41
CA ARG A 140 -5.01 2.54 -6.86
C ARG A 140 -3.84 2.50 -5.87
N GLU A 141 -3.30 3.66 -5.54
CA GLU A 141 -2.13 3.75 -4.65
C GLU A 141 -2.38 3.22 -3.24
N ASN A 142 -3.60 3.34 -2.71
CA ASN A 142 -3.96 2.69 -1.45
C ASN A 142 -3.89 1.16 -1.58
N LEU A 143 -4.33 0.62 -2.70
CA LEU A 143 -4.30 -0.80 -2.99
C LEU A 143 -2.90 -1.30 -3.35
N GLU A 144 -1.96 -0.44 -3.78
CA GLU A 144 -0.58 -0.85 -4.07
C GLU A 144 0.11 -1.44 -2.84
N ALA A 145 0.91 -2.47 -3.07
CA ALA A 145 1.75 -3.05 -2.04
C ALA A 145 2.73 -2.01 -1.51
N CYS A 146 2.74 -1.81 -0.19
CA CYS A 146 3.57 -0.78 0.45
C CYS A 146 5.08 -0.99 0.27
N PHE A 147 5.48 -2.19 -0.14
CA PHE A 147 6.87 -2.57 -0.35
C PHE A 147 7.30 -2.57 -1.82
N ASP A 148 6.34 -2.37 -2.75
CA ASP A 148 6.59 -2.33 -4.20
C ASP A 148 6.26 -0.95 -4.81
N PRO A 149 6.46 0.19 -4.14
CA PRO A 149 6.13 1.49 -4.71
C PRO A 149 7.10 1.83 -5.84
N LEU A 150 6.63 2.63 -6.81
CA LEU A 150 7.47 3.19 -7.86
C LEU A 150 8.41 4.29 -7.35
N THR A 151 8.00 5.02 -6.33
CA THR A 151 8.75 6.09 -5.66
C THR A 151 9.10 5.69 -4.22
N MET A 152 9.71 6.56 -3.44
CA MET A 152 10.09 6.24 -2.06
C MET A 152 8.89 5.83 -1.21
N ASP A 153 7.76 6.53 -1.35
CA ASP A 153 6.48 6.19 -0.71
C ASP A 153 5.31 6.63 -1.61
N ARG A 154 4.09 6.49 -1.11
CA ARG A 154 2.87 6.97 -1.75
C ARG A 154 2.88 8.49 -1.90
N ALA A 155 2.06 8.99 -2.82
CA ALA A 155 1.79 10.40 -2.95
C ALA A 155 1.16 10.96 -1.66
N GLU A 156 1.52 12.19 -1.31
CA GLU A 156 1.00 12.85 -0.10
C GLU A 156 -0.51 13.02 -0.16
N VAL A 157 -1.04 13.38 -1.32
CA VAL A 157 -2.49 13.51 -1.55
C VAL A 157 -3.24 12.21 -1.29
N MET A 158 -2.58 11.04 -1.46
CA MET A 158 -3.14 9.74 -1.15
C MET A 158 -3.11 9.40 0.34
N SER A 159 -2.30 10.12 1.12
CA SER A 159 -2.21 9.93 2.57
C SER A 159 -3.39 10.54 3.31
N TYR A 160 -4.09 11.48 2.67
CA TYR A 160 -5.30 12.05 3.22
C TYR A 160 -6.45 11.06 3.16
N THR A 161 -7.05 10.81 4.30
CA THR A 161 -8.33 10.12 4.40
C THR A 161 -9.19 10.88 5.41
N PRO A 162 -10.45 11.15 5.12
CA PRO A 162 -11.30 11.98 6.00
C PRO A 162 -11.42 11.45 7.43
N TRP A 163 -11.16 10.16 7.62
CA TRP A 163 -11.18 9.47 8.92
C TRP A 163 -10.01 8.50 9.10
N GLY A 164 -8.84 8.97 8.75
CA GLY A 164 -7.57 8.50 9.31
C GLY A 164 -7.12 7.10 8.95
N GLY A 165 -7.67 6.43 7.97
CA GLY A 165 -7.22 5.08 7.70
C GLY A 165 -7.17 4.69 6.22
N SER A 166 -6.10 4.05 5.81
CA SER A 166 -6.05 3.36 4.53
C SER A 166 -6.74 1.99 4.56
N ARG A 167 -7.22 1.58 5.75
CA ARG A 167 -7.96 0.35 6.03
C ARG A 167 -9.29 0.68 6.65
N ASP A 168 -10.23 -0.24 6.43
CA ASP A 168 -11.53 -0.19 7.03
C ASP A 168 -12.00 -1.61 7.36
N THR A 169 -12.96 -1.75 8.29
CA THR A 169 -13.56 -3.03 8.64
C THR A 169 -14.86 -3.18 7.87
N GLY A 170 -15.06 -4.33 7.22
CA GLY A 170 -16.26 -4.52 6.41
C GLY A 170 -16.19 -5.75 5.53
N VAL A 171 -16.93 -5.67 4.44
CA VAL A 171 -17.01 -6.72 3.41
C VAL A 171 -16.73 -6.13 2.04
N ALA A 172 -16.04 -6.89 1.20
CA ALA A 172 -15.88 -6.56 -0.20
C ALA A 172 -16.26 -7.75 -1.08
N MET A 173 -16.87 -7.43 -2.21
CA MET A 173 -17.09 -8.34 -3.33
C MET A 173 -16.27 -7.82 -4.50
N TRP A 174 -15.52 -8.71 -5.17
CA TRP A 174 -14.67 -8.35 -6.28
C TRP A 174 -14.46 -9.51 -7.24
N GLY A 175 -13.98 -9.23 -8.42
CA GLY A 175 -13.66 -10.26 -9.39
C GLY A 175 -13.12 -9.71 -10.70
N ASN A 176 -12.61 -10.63 -11.53
CA ASN A 176 -12.05 -10.39 -12.84
C ASN A 176 -13.01 -10.90 -13.91
N LEU A 177 -13.34 -10.09 -14.88
CA LEU A 177 -14.19 -10.42 -16.01
C LEU A 177 -13.38 -10.31 -17.30
N ALA A 178 -13.82 -10.99 -18.35
CA ALA A 178 -13.19 -10.96 -19.67
C ALA A 178 -11.68 -11.29 -19.60
N ASP A 179 -11.32 -12.40 -18.98
CA ASP A 179 -9.95 -12.87 -18.78
C ASP A 179 -9.05 -11.83 -18.07
N GLY A 180 -9.61 -11.15 -17.06
CA GLY A 180 -8.91 -10.15 -16.26
C GLY A 180 -8.79 -8.77 -16.92
N ARG A 181 -9.36 -8.55 -18.08
CA ARG A 181 -9.35 -7.23 -18.74
C ARG A 181 -10.22 -6.21 -18.04
N PHE A 182 -11.24 -6.65 -17.33
CA PHE A 182 -12.09 -5.81 -16.50
C PHE A 182 -12.13 -6.37 -15.08
N GLN A 183 -11.86 -5.54 -14.10
CA GLN A 183 -11.96 -5.90 -12.69
C GLN A 183 -12.90 -4.92 -11.99
N TYR A 184 -13.72 -5.46 -11.09
CA TYR A 184 -14.58 -4.68 -10.22
C TYR A 184 -14.31 -4.98 -8.75
N LYS A 185 -14.54 -3.97 -7.89
CA LYS A 185 -14.50 -4.07 -6.44
C LYS A 185 -15.66 -3.26 -5.88
N VAL A 186 -16.47 -3.85 -5.02
CA VAL A 186 -17.54 -3.17 -4.29
C VAL A 186 -17.34 -3.49 -2.81
N MET A 187 -17.34 -2.47 -1.97
CA MET A 187 -17.06 -2.60 -0.55
C MET A 187 -18.13 -1.88 0.27
N ALA A 188 -18.57 -2.49 1.35
CA ALA A 188 -19.34 -1.88 2.42
C ALA A 188 -18.55 -2.00 3.72
N SER A 189 -18.30 -0.89 4.41
CA SER A 189 -17.45 -0.83 5.59
C SER A 189 -17.97 0.18 6.61
N ASP A 190 -17.40 0.16 7.81
CA ASP A 190 -17.81 1.02 8.93
C ASP A 190 -17.64 2.51 8.58
N GLY A 191 -16.50 2.89 7.98
CA GLY A 191 -16.21 4.28 7.64
C GLY A 191 -16.00 5.14 8.88
N ARG A 192 -16.72 6.26 8.95
CA ARG A 192 -16.75 7.12 10.13
C ARG A 192 -17.86 6.67 11.07
N GLU A 193 -17.50 6.48 12.32
CA GLU A 193 -18.37 6.09 13.43
C GLU A 193 -18.22 7.00 14.65
N GLY A 194 -19.03 6.79 15.65
CA GLY A 194 -18.92 7.40 16.97
C GLY A 194 -19.94 8.52 17.24
N ALA A 195 -19.84 9.15 18.40
CA ALA A 195 -20.81 10.09 18.91
C ALA A 195 -20.97 11.39 18.10
N GLU A 196 -20.01 11.68 17.25
CA GLU A 196 -19.98 12.90 16.42
C GLU A 196 -20.53 12.65 15.00
N VAL A 197 -20.97 11.42 14.71
CA VAL A 197 -21.61 11.08 13.43
C VAL A 197 -23.10 11.35 13.54
N ALA A 198 -23.64 12.05 12.54
CA ALA A 198 -25.06 12.42 12.53
C ALA A 198 -25.98 11.20 12.37
N LYS A 199 -25.52 10.20 11.64
CA LYS A 199 -26.21 8.93 11.44
C LYS A 199 -25.20 7.83 11.17
N ASP A 200 -25.28 6.76 11.91
CA ASP A 200 -24.53 5.55 11.65
C ASP A 200 -25.02 4.91 10.33
N SER A 201 -24.15 4.98 9.32
CA SER A 201 -24.44 4.51 7.96
C SER A 201 -23.17 3.90 7.39
N PRO A 202 -23.24 2.77 6.68
CA PRO A 202 -22.05 2.17 6.09
C PRO A 202 -21.43 3.08 5.03
N ARG A 203 -20.13 3.05 4.95
CA ARG A 203 -19.34 3.59 3.84
C ARG A 203 -19.39 2.63 2.67
N LEU A 204 -19.71 3.12 1.49
CA LEU A 204 -19.82 2.35 0.27
C LEU A 204 -18.73 2.80 -0.70
N THR A 205 -17.89 1.86 -1.12
CA THR A 205 -16.82 2.13 -2.08
C THR A 205 -16.98 1.23 -3.31
N GLY A 206 -16.94 1.81 -4.49
CA GLY A 206 -16.94 1.11 -5.77
C GLY A 206 -15.72 1.48 -6.59
N ARG A 207 -15.01 0.48 -7.14
CA ARG A 207 -13.88 0.68 -8.05
C ARG A 207 -13.98 -0.26 -9.25
N VAL A 208 -13.63 0.25 -10.41
CA VAL A 208 -13.45 -0.54 -11.62
C VAL A 208 -12.10 -0.21 -12.26
N HIS A 209 -11.53 -1.17 -12.97
CA HIS A 209 -10.44 -0.90 -13.89
C HIS A 209 -10.52 -1.73 -15.17
N VAL A 210 -9.90 -1.22 -16.23
CA VAL A 210 -9.72 -1.90 -17.51
C VAL A 210 -8.24 -2.05 -17.79
N SER A 211 -7.80 -3.30 -18.07
CA SER A 211 -6.45 -3.62 -18.50
C SER A 211 -6.41 -3.73 -20.03
N LEU A 212 -5.64 -2.84 -20.66
CA LEU A 212 -5.49 -2.79 -22.12
C LEU A 212 -4.32 -3.64 -22.62
N LEU A 213 -3.37 -3.97 -21.74
CA LEU A 213 -2.25 -4.89 -21.95
C LEU A 213 -2.39 -6.11 -21.03
N ASP A 214 -1.31 -6.55 -20.39
CA ASP A 214 -1.35 -7.70 -19.49
C ASP A 214 -2.23 -7.37 -18.26
N PRO A 215 -3.21 -8.22 -17.90
CA PRO A 215 -4.15 -7.92 -16.82
C PRO A 215 -3.53 -7.99 -15.43
N GLU A 216 -4.08 -7.20 -14.50
CA GLU A 216 -3.76 -7.23 -13.07
C GLU A 216 -4.86 -8.00 -12.33
N PHE A 217 -4.60 -9.25 -11.95
CA PHE A 217 -5.63 -10.15 -11.41
C PHE A 217 -5.88 -10.02 -9.91
N ASP A 218 -4.94 -9.45 -9.16
CA ASP A 218 -5.00 -9.40 -7.70
C ASP A 218 -5.96 -8.30 -7.19
N PHE A 219 -6.48 -8.45 -5.98
CA PHE A 219 -7.22 -7.38 -5.31
C PHE A 219 -6.37 -6.12 -5.12
N GLY A 220 -5.10 -6.29 -4.78
CA GLY A 220 -4.11 -5.22 -4.69
C GLY A 220 -3.35 -4.99 -5.99
N TYR A 221 -2.59 -3.92 -6.05
CA TYR A 221 -1.74 -3.56 -7.18
C TYR A 221 -0.28 -3.45 -6.77
N ARG A 222 0.59 -3.26 -7.77
CA ARG A 222 2.00 -2.92 -7.58
C ARG A 222 2.30 -1.55 -8.18
N GLY A 223 3.22 -0.81 -7.57
CA GLY A 223 3.72 0.45 -8.13
C GLY A 223 4.77 0.23 -9.23
N THR A 224 5.35 -0.98 -9.31
CA THR A 224 6.18 -1.44 -10.43
C THR A 224 6.25 -2.96 -10.44
N TYR A 225 6.24 -3.55 -11.62
CA TYR A 225 6.45 -4.99 -11.88
C TYR A 225 7.91 -5.29 -12.22
N LEU A 226 8.79 -4.28 -12.21
CA LEU A 226 10.22 -4.39 -12.55
C LEU A 226 10.47 -5.00 -13.94
N GLY A 227 9.56 -4.77 -14.89
CA GLY A 227 9.63 -5.24 -16.27
C GLY A 227 9.19 -6.67 -16.49
N THR A 228 8.54 -7.32 -15.51
CA THR A 228 8.03 -8.69 -15.68
C THR A 228 6.69 -8.75 -16.42
N ARG A 229 6.02 -7.62 -16.62
CA ARG A 229 4.72 -7.49 -17.31
C ARG A 229 4.68 -6.22 -18.16
N ARG A 230 3.81 -6.23 -19.19
CA ARG A 230 3.44 -5.05 -19.98
C ARG A 230 2.05 -4.62 -19.51
N VAL A 231 1.98 -3.57 -18.74
CA VAL A 231 0.71 -3.14 -18.13
C VAL A 231 0.29 -1.80 -18.68
N LEU A 232 -0.99 -1.68 -19.01
CA LEU A 232 -1.68 -0.41 -19.19
C LEU A 232 -3.07 -0.57 -18.62
N THR A 233 -3.30 0.02 -17.45
CA THR A 233 -4.55 -0.06 -16.70
C THR A 233 -5.11 1.33 -16.48
N ILE A 234 -6.40 1.52 -16.74
CA ILE A 234 -7.15 2.75 -16.45
C ILE A 234 -8.21 2.39 -15.42
N GLY A 235 -8.25 3.11 -14.32
CA GLY A 235 -9.16 2.86 -13.21
C GLY A 235 -9.95 4.08 -12.80
N ALA A 236 -11.11 3.85 -12.18
CA ALA A 236 -11.91 4.87 -11.52
C ALA A 236 -12.62 4.28 -10.30
N ALA A 237 -12.86 5.15 -9.30
CA ALA A 237 -13.60 4.76 -8.11
C ALA A 237 -14.47 5.89 -7.59
N TYR A 238 -15.52 5.50 -6.87
CA TYR A 238 -16.39 6.39 -6.12
C TYR A 238 -16.54 5.87 -4.69
N ASP A 239 -16.60 6.80 -3.73
CA ASP A 239 -16.67 6.52 -2.31
C ASP A 239 -17.72 7.42 -1.67
N TYR A 240 -18.56 6.85 -0.80
CA TYR A 240 -19.72 7.54 -0.26
C TYR A 240 -20.02 7.07 1.17
N GLN A 241 -20.36 8.01 2.03
CA GLN A 241 -20.99 7.71 3.31
C GLN A 241 -22.01 8.79 3.67
N LYS A 242 -23.21 8.35 4.05
CA LYS A 242 -24.31 9.25 4.37
C LYS A 242 -24.19 9.83 5.77
N SER A 243 -24.49 11.14 5.90
CA SER A 243 -24.66 11.83 7.19
C SER A 243 -23.48 11.67 8.14
N VAL A 244 -22.26 11.81 7.61
CA VAL A 244 -20.98 11.55 8.35
C VAL A 244 -20.64 12.64 9.37
N ALA A 245 -21.22 13.83 9.25
CA ALA A 245 -20.89 14.97 10.11
C ALA A 245 -22.00 16.01 10.07
N TYR A 246 -21.79 17.08 10.84
CA TYR A 246 -22.64 18.25 10.87
C TYR A 246 -21.94 19.46 10.26
N ARG A 247 -22.66 20.28 9.48
CA ARG A 247 -22.17 21.59 9.08
C ARG A 247 -22.34 22.59 10.23
N ASP A 248 -23.42 22.52 10.98
CA ASP A 248 -23.55 23.18 12.28
C ASP A 248 -23.14 22.21 13.37
N PHE A 249 -21.86 22.32 13.79
CA PHE A 249 -21.28 21.46 14.81
C PHE A 249 -21.89 21.69 16.20
N VAL A 250 -22.23 22.94 16.54
CA VAL A 250 -22.74 23.32 17.87
C VAL A 250 -24.18 22.87 18.04
N GLY A 251 -25.03 23.20 17.06
CA GLY A 251 -26.44 22.80 17.06
C GLY A 251 -26.68 21.35 16.67
N LYS A 252 -25.64 20.64 16.16
CA LYS A 252 -25.75 19.28 15.61
C LYS A 252 -26.88 19.17 14.58
N THR A 253 -26.94 20.17 13.69
CA THR A 253 -27.91 20.26 12.59
C THR A 253 -27.22 20.35 11.25
N ASP A 254 -27.99 20.32 10.14
CA ASP A 254 -27.49 20.39 8.77
C ASP A 254 -26.44 19.26 8.50
N THR A 255 -26.92 18.03 8.49
CA THR A 255 -26.06 16.86 8.25
C THR A 255 -25.55 16.82 6.82
N VAL A 256 -24.31 16.39 6.63
CA VAL A 256 -23.64 16.28 5.34
C VAL A 256 -23.19 14.87 5.05
N ASP A 257 -23.23 14.54 3.76
CA ASP A 257 -22.69 13.29 3.24
C ASP A 257 -21.22 13.48 2.82
N TYR A 258 -20.45 12.43 2.96
CA TYR A 258 -19.14 12.32 2.32
C TYR A 258 -19.29 11.75 0.92
N LYS A 259 -18.57 12.33 -0.02
CA LYS A 259 -18.44 11.87 -1.41
C LYS A 259 -17.00 12.02 -1.84
N ALA A 260 -16.47 11.04 -2.55
CA ALA A 260 -15.17 11.16 -3.17
C ALA A 260 -15.14 10.40 -4.49
N TRP A 261 -14.27 10.83 -5.39
CA TRP A 261 -14.00 10.12 -6.64
C TRP A 261 -12.52 10.20 -6.99
N THR A 262 -12.04 9.22 -7.73
CA THR A 262 -10.69 9.18 -8.28
C THR A 262 -10.69 8.55 -9.66
N ALA A 263 -9.76 8.99 -10.50
CA ALA A 263 -9.41 8.33 -11.74
C ALA A 263 -7.90 8.19 -11.82
N ASP A 264 -7.44 7.05 -12.33
CA ASP A 264 -6.02 6.73 -12.37
C ASP A 264 -5.63 5.99 -13.64
N VAL A 265 -4.34 6.08 -13.99
CA VAL A 265 -3.71 5.31 -15.05
C VAL A 265 -2.37 4.77 -14.55
N PHE A 266 -2.10 3.52 -14.89
CA PHE A 266 -0.80 2.89 -14.67
C PHE A 266 -0.27 2.26 -15.95
N PHE A 267 1.00 2.49 -16.23
CA PHE A 267 1.69 1.97 -17.39
C PHE A 267 3.04 1.39 -17.01
N GLU A 268 3.34 0.20 -17.49
CA GLU A 268 4.70 -0.37 -17.45
C GLU A 268 5.00 -1.10 -18.77
N GLN A 269 6.13 -0.76 -19.38
CA GLN A 269 6.58 -1.35 -20.64
C GLN A 269 8.04 -1.75 -20.54
N PRO A 270 8.38 -3.05 -20.48
CA PRO A 270 9.73 -3.53 -20.67
C PRO A 270 10.17 -3.40 -22.14
N THR A 271 11.42 -3.05 -22.34
CA THR A 271 12.11 -2.97 -23.64
C THR A 271 13.51 -3.55 -23.52
N SER A 272 14.21 -3.74 -24.64
CA SER A 272 15.64 -4.13 -24.63
C SER A 272 16.54 -3.06 -23.99
N ALA A 273 16.12 -1.79 -24.01
CA ALA A 273 16.87 -0.68 -23.43
C ALA A 273 16.60 -0.45 -21.95
N GLY A 274 15.59 -1.12 -21.35
CA GLY A 274 15.16 -0.98 -19.97
C GLY A 274 13.65 -1.00 -19.83
N THR A 275 13.12 -0.69 -18.64
CA THR A 275 11.68 -0.68 -18.40
C THR A 275 11.23 0.73 -18.01
N VAL A 276 10.22 1.24 -18.70
CA VAL A 276 9.53 2.48 -18.36
C VAL A 276 8.32 2.12 -17.52
N THR A 277 8.15 2.82 -16.40
CA THR A 277 6.95 2.74 -15.54
C THR A 277 6.41 4.14 -15.33
N ALA A 278 5.09 4.34 -15.43
CA ALA A 278 4.42 5.60 -15.15
C ALA A 278 3.10 5.36 -14.43
N SER A 279 2.75 6.28 -13.53
CA SER A 279 1.47 6.28 -12.81
C SER A 279 0.99 7.71 -12.64
N ALA A 280 -0.30 7.94 -12.83
CA ALA A 280 -0.94 9.22 -12.56
C ALA A 280 -2.34 8.99 -11.99
N ALA A 281 -2.78 9.89 -11.13
CA ALA A 281 -4.14 9.93 -10.64
C ALA A 281 -4.58 11.34 -10.30
N VAL A 282 -5.90 11.53 -10.36
CA VAL A 282 -6.61 12.72 -9.86
C VAL A 282 -7.67 12.24 -8.87
N MET A 283 -7.94 13.04 -7.83
CA MET A 283 -8.95 12.73 -6.83
C MET A 283 -9.55 13.98 -6.22
N ARG A 284 -10.77 13.80 -5.73
CA ARG A 284 -11.49 14.80 -4.97
C ARG A 284 -12.22 14.14 -3.81
N TYR A 285 -12.08 14.76 -2.65
CA TYR A 285 -12.83 14.47 -1.44
C TYR A 285 -13.76 15.63 -1.16
N ASP A 286 -15.05 15.38 -1.08
CA ASP A 286 -16.09 16.35 -0.75
C ASP A 286 -16.71 15.96 0.59
N THR A 287 -16.50 16.79 1.59
CA THR A 287 -17.03 16.64 2.93
C THR A 287 -18.10 17.69 3.25
N GLY A 288 -18.50 18.47 2.22
CA GLY A 288 -19.47 19.57 2.35
C GLY A 288 -19.03 20.65 3.35
N LYS A 289 -17.72 20.79 3.61
CA LYS A 289 -17.16 21.69 4.62
C LYS A 289 -17.68 21.41 6.04
N ALA A 290 -17.93 20.15 6.35
CA ALA A 290 -18.47 19.74 7.62
C ALA A 290 -17.41 19.63 8.72
N HIS A 291 -17.84 19.75 9.96
CA HIS A 291 -17.00 19.57 11.14
C HIS A 291 -17.06 18.12 11.61
N PHE A 292 -15.95 17.42 11.56
CA PHE A 292 -15.86 16.00 11.94
C PHE A 292 -15.55 15.81 13.44
N GLY A 293 -16.45 16.26 14.30
CA GLY A 293 -16.27 16.11 15.76
C GLY A 293 -15.14 16.96 16.34
N LEU A 294 -14.64 17.93 15.60
CA LEU A 294 -13.62 18.87 16.02
C LEU A 294 -14.25 20.23 16.37
N SER A 295 -13.55 21.05 17.15
CA SER A 295 -13.92 22.46 17.27
C SER A 295 -14.12 23.08 15.89
N PRO A 296 -15.15 23.93 15.69
CA PRO A 296 -15.41 24.54 14.38
C PRO A 296 -14.32 25.53 13.99
N ASP A 297 -13.15 25.03 13.63
CA ASP A 297 -12.05 25.79 13.08
C ASP A 297 -11.99 25.54 11.57
N PRO A 298 -12.30 26.55 10.72
CA PRO A 298 -12.30 26.40 9.27
C PRO A 298 -10.91 26.14 8.68
N ASN A 299 -9.85 26.27 9.48
CA ASN A 299 -8.48 26.00 9.05
C ASN A 299 -8.01 24.57 9.37
N LEU A 300 -8.84 23.73 10.00
CA LEU A 300 -8.52 22.33 10.21
C LEU A 300 -8.81 21.50 8.95
N PRO A 301 -7.85 20.69 8.48
CA PRO A 301 -8.02 19.89 7.26
C PRO A 301 -9.20 18.94 7.28
N ALA A 302 -9.57 18.43 8.46
CA ALA A 302 -10.69 17.52 8.63
C ALA A 302 -12.06 18.15 8.36
N THR A 303 -12.13 19.49 8.25
CA THR A 303 -13.37 20.24 8.01
C THR A 303 -13.49 20.72 6.57
N THR A 304 -12.58 20.35 5.70
CA THR A 304 -12.50 20.90 4.35
C THR A 304 -12.51 19.81 3.28
N ASP A 305 -12.82 20.24 2.08
CA ASP A 305 -12.66 19.42 0.89
C ASP A 305 -11.17 19.35 0.51
N LEU A 306 -10.78 18.29 -0.18
CA LEU A 306 -9.44 18.12 -0.74
C LEU A 306 -9.53 17.75 -2.20
N GLU A 307 -8.76 18.43 -3.03
CA GLU A 307 -8.48 18.03 -4.41
C GLU A 307 -6.98 17.77 -4.57
N GLY A 308 -6.63 16.87 -5.47
CA GLY A 308 -5.22 16.65 -5.75
C GLY A 308 -4.97 15.67 -6.88
N TRP A 309 -3.73 15.68 -7.31
CA TRP A 309 -3.26 14.79 -8.36
C TRP A 309 -1.78 14.50 -8.19
N TYR A 310 -1.33 13.43 -8.82
CA TYR A 310 0.09 13.13 -8.94
C TYR A 310 0.42 12.58 -10.32
N VAL A 311 1.67 12.73 -10.69
CA VAL A 311 2.33 12.01 -11.78
C VAL A 311 3.64 11.44 -11.28
N LYS A 312 3.88 10.16 -11.53
CA LYS A 312 5.10 9.44 -11.19
C LYS A 312 5.64 8.74 -12.41
N ALA A 313 6.95 8.74 -12.57
CA ALA A 313 7.62 8.00 -13.63
C ALA A 313 8.88 7.33 -13.09
N GLY A 314 9.23 6.19 -13.65
CA GLY A 314 10.44 5.45 -13.33
C GLY A 314 11.05 4.79 -14.56
N TYR A 315 12.37 4.61 -14.50
CA TYR A 315 13.11 3.91 -15.52
C TYR A 315 14.08 2.91 -14.87
N LEU A 316 13.81 1.65 -15.09
CA LEU A 316 14.68 0.57 -14.64
C LEU A 316 15.72 0.31 -15.73
N LEU A 317 16.99 0.53 -15.40
CA LEU A 317 18.09 0.32 -16.34
C LEU A 317 18.19 -1.14 -16.80
N PRO A 318 18.62 -1.38 -18.03
CA PRO A 318 18.85 -2.73 -18.51
C PRO A 318 20.04 -3.36 -17.78
N GLY A 319 19.94 -4.67 -17.48
CA GLY A 319 21.03 -5.41 -16.86
C GLY A 319 21.25 -5.11 -15.38
N LYS A 320 22.34 -5.63 -14.85
CA LYS A 320 22.78 -5.44 -13.46
C LYS A 320 23.91 -4.43 -13.38
N VAL A 321 23.96 -3.69 -12.29
CA VAL A 321 25.07 -2.85 -11.85
C VAL A 321 25.61 -3.45 -10.56
N GLY A 322 26.74 -4.15 -10.62
CA GLY A 322 27.20 -4.97 -9.51
C GLY A 322 26.22 -6.11 -9.20
N PRO A 323 25.86 -6.37 -7.93
CA PRO A 323 24.91 -7.43 -7.56
C PRO A 323 23.45 -7.10 -7.90
N GLY A 324 23.09 -5.81 -8.10
CA GLY A 324 21.71 -5.35 -8.19
C GLY A 324 21.35 -4.70 -9.52
N ARG A 325 20.10 -4.21 -9.59
CA ARG A 325 19.57 -3.38 -10.70
C ARG A 325 19.30 -1.97 -10.20
N VAL A 326 19.34 -1.00 -11.08
CA VAL A 326 19.08 0.41 -10.75
C VAL A 326 17.80 0.86 -11.42
N GLN A 327 16.88 1.44 -10.62
CA GLN A 327 15.70 2.14 -11.12
C GLN A 327 15.76 3.60 -10.65
N VAL A 328 15.75 4.53 -11.58
CA VAL A 328 15.58 5.96 -11.28
C VAL A 328 14.10 6.30 -11.32
N PHE A 329 13.67 7.25 -10.50
CA PHE A 329 12.27 7.69 -10.47
C PHE A 329 12.15 9.19 -10.23
N GLY A 330 10.99 9.73 -10.60
CA GLY A 330 10.59 11.08 -10.27
C GLY A 330 9.10 11.13 -9.98
N ARG A 331 8.69 12.14 -9.18
CA ARG A 331 7.28 12.42 -8.90
C ARG A 331 7.02 13.91 -8.82
N HIS A 332 5.82 14.27 -9.22
CA HIS A 332 5.24 15.59 -9.01
C HIS A 332 3.82 15.42 -8.50
N GLU A 333 3.47 16.15 -7.45
CA GLU A 333 2.20 16.04 -6.76
C GLU A 333 1.65 17.41 -6.43
N ARG A 334 0.32 17.52 -6.41
CA ARG A 334 -0.43 18.69 -5.98
C ARG A 334 -1.52 18.27 -4.99
N SER A 335 -1.60 18.98 -3.87
CA SER A 335 -2.70 18.85 -2.89
C SER A 335 -3.27 20.23 -2.58
N GLU A 336 -4.59 20.37 -2.67
CA GLU A 336 -5.34 21.60 -2.40
C GLU A 336 -6.42 21.30 -1.37
N TYR A 337 -6.23 21.85 -0.17
CA TYR A 337 -7.07 21.54 0.99
C TYR A 337 -8.30 22.44 1.12
N ASN A 338 -8.47 23.41 0.23
CA ASN A 338 -9.61 24.33 0.21
C ASN A 338 -9.89 25.00 1.56
N LEU A 339 -8.80 25.32 2.31
CA LEU A 339 -8.86 26.06 3.57
C LEU A 339 -8.98 27.56 3.29
N PRO A 340 -9.79 28.34 4.08
CA PRO A 340 -9.87 29.78 3.92
C PRO A 340 -8.52 30.50 4.02
N SER A 341 -7.59 29.98 4.81
CA SER A 341 -6.23 30.50 4.95
C SER A 341 -5.33 30.22 3.76
N GLY A 342 -5.68 29.24 2.89
CA GLY A 342 -4.78 28.70 1.86
C GLY A 342 -3.60 27.90 2.40
N TYR A 343 -3.52 27.69 3.73
CA TYR A 343 -2.49 26.87 4.33
C TYR A 343 -2.66 25.40 3.91
N ARG A 344 -1.54 24.66 3.81
CA ARG A 344 -1.44 23.25 3.41
C ARG A 344 -1.58 22.97 1.92
N ASP A 345 -2.03 23.91 1.10
CA ASP A 345 -1.95 23.75 -0.35
C ASP A 345 -0.48 23.66 -0.75
N GLN A 346 -0.11 22.52 -1.33
CA GLN A 346 1.30 22.21 -1.53
C GLN A 346 1.58 21.48 -2.85
N LYS A 347 2.83 21.64 -3.28
CA LYS A 347 3.46 20.88 -4.38
C LYS A 347 4.60 20.07 -3.83
N TRP A 348 4.72 18.83 -4.29
CA TRP A 348 5.82 17.96 -3.96
C TRP A 348 6.55 17.57 -5.25
N ASP A 349 7.83 17.92 -5.35
CA ASP A 349 8.73 17.50 -6.41
C ASP A 349 9.78 16.57 -5.81
N GLY A 350 9.88 15.34 -6.34
CA GLY A 350 10.83 14.34 -5.85
C GLY A 350 11.57 13.66 -7.00
N ILE A 351 12.84 13.38 -6.80
CA ILE A 351 13.65 12.54 -7.67
C ILE A 351 14.45 11.56 -6.82
N GLY A 352 14.57 10.32 -7.29
CA GLY A 352 15.27 9.32 -6.50
C GLY A 352 15.74 8.12 -7.29
N VAL A 353 16.31 7.18 -6.54
CA VAL A 353 16.88 5.96 -7.09
C VAL A 353 16.59 4.79 -6.15
N HIS A 354 16.24 3.66 -6.73
CA HIS A 354 16.22 2.34 -6.07
C HIS A 354 17.41 1.52 -6.57
N TYR A 355 18.19 1.00 -5.66
CA TYR A 355 19.17 -0.04 -5.93
C TYR A 355 18.62 -1.38 -5.46
N LEU A 356 18.17 -2.19 -6.41
CA LEU A 356 17.43 -3.44 -6.22
C LEU A 356 18.42 -4.60 -6.20
N ILE A 357 18.89 -4.98 -5.02
CA ILE A 357 19.89 -6.05 -4.82
C ILE A 357 19.23 -7.42 -5.09
N ASP A 358 18.02 -7.62 -4.56
CA ASP A 358 17.18 -8.77 -4.85
C ASP A 358 15.73 -8.31 -5.10
N GLY A 359 15.52 -7.65 -6.24
CA GLY A 359 14.23 -7.08 -6.60
C GLY A 359 13.66 -6.19 -5.49
N GLN A 360 12.40 -6.45 -5.13
CA GLN A 360 11.74 -5.75 -4.01
C GLN A 360 12.06 -6.37 -2.64
N LEU A 361 12.71 -7.53 -2.58
CA LEU A 361 13.00 -8.20 -1.31
C LEU A 361 14.13 -7.51 -0.55
N LEU A 362 15.18 -7.10 -1.24
CA LEU A 362 16.30 -6.37 -0.66
C LEU A 362 16.66 -5.19 -1.55
N LYS A 363 16.43 -3.99 -1.08
CA LYS A 363 16.75 -2.76 -1.81
C LYS A 363 17.19 -1.64 -0.89
N VAL A 364 18.03 -0.77 -1.44
CA VAL A 364 18.35 0.54 -0.88
C VAL A 364 17.72 1.61 -1.77
N SER A 365 17.10 2.60 -1.18
CA SER A 365 16.40 3.67 -1.90
C SER A 365 16.82 5.03 -1.39
N PHE A 366 16.94 5.99 -2.30
CA PHE A 366 17.20 7.39 -1.94
C PHE A 366 16.24 8.30 -2.70
N GLU A 367 15.70 9.30 -2.02
CA GLU A 367 14.90 10.37 -2.63
C GLU A 367 15.35 11.73 -2.11
N ALA A 368 15.51 12.68 -3.03
CA ALA A 368 15.60 14.10 -2.73
C ALA A 368 14.29 14.76 -3.17
N ALA A 369 13.62 15.44 -2.26
CA ALA A 369 12.35 16.08 -2.51
C ALA A 369 12.36 17.55 -2.09
N GLN A 370 11.56 18.35 -2.78
CA GLN A 370 11.22 19.71 -2.40
C GLN A 370 9.71 19.82 -2.24
N VAL A 371 9.28 20.33 -1.10
CA VAL A 371 7.88 20.64 -0.81
C VAL A 371 7.73 22.16 -0.77
N LYS A 372 6.75 22.68 -1.51
CA LYS A 372 6.43 24.11 -1.56
C LYS A 372 4.97 24.29 -1.21
N PHE A 373 4.72 25.20 -0.29
CA PHE A 373 3.38 25.63 0.11
C PHE A 373 3.00 26.91 -0.64
N ASP A 374 1.78 26.98 -1.13
CA ASP A 374 1.30 28.19 -1.80
C ASP A 374 1.21 29.38 -0.85
N VAL A 375 0.80 29.13 0.39
CA VAL A 375 0.79 30.10 1.49
C VAL A 375 1.54 29.51 2.68
N GLN A 376 2.65 30.13 3.07
CA GLN A 376 3.45 29.67 4.19
C GLN A 376 2.79 30.06 5.52
N ASN A 377 2.58 29.09 6.40
CA ASN A 377 1.98 29.35 7.71
C ASN A 377 2.99 30.02 8.65
N PRO A 378 2.74 31.24 9.14
CA PRO A 378 3.67 31.93 10.00
C PRO A 378 3.83 31.31 11.38
N THR A 379 2.83 30.56 11.84
CA THR A 379 2.80 29.98 13.20
C THR A 379 3.08 28.48 13.21
N ASN A 380 3.05 27.82 12.05
CA ASN A 380 3.33 26.39 11.93
C ASN A 380 4.48 26.12 10.95
N PRO A 381 5.71 25.92 11.43
CA PRO A 381 6.87 25.67 10.59
C PRO A 381 6.74 24.45 9.68
N SER A 382 5.95 23.43 10.05
CA SER A 382 5.74 22.25 9.22
C SER A 382 4.90 22.53 7.96
N GLN A 383 4.30 23.71 7.85
CA GLN A 383 3.54 24.21 6.70
C GLN A 383 4.29 25.35 5.99
N ARG A 384 5.61 25.25 5.90
CA ARG A 384 6.51 26.13 5.15
C ARG A 384 7.32 25.31 4.16
N ASP A 385 7.87 25.96 3.15
CA ASP A 385 8.74 25.34 2.16
C ASP A 385 9.91 24.60 2.79
N TYR A 386 10.13 23.36 2.38
CA TYR A 386 11.27 22.58 2.87
C TYR A 386 11.84 21.64 1.81
N LYS A 387 13.08 21.23 2.05
CA LYS A 387 13.72 20.12 1.32
C LYS A 387 13.82 18.92 2.24
N GLN A 388 13.63 17.75 1.67
CA GLN A 388 13.72 16.47 2.36
C GLN A 388 14.64 15.53 1.59
N TYR A 389 15.49 14.83 2.32
CA TYR A 389 16.31 13.74 1.80
C TYR A 389 16.00 12.48 2.59
N THR A 390 15.70 11.40 1.91
CA THR A 390 15.34 10.14 2.56
C THR A 390 16.19 9.02 2.01
N LEU A 391 16.89 8.31 2.88
CA LEU A 391 17.57 7.05 2.58
C LEU A 391 16.81 5.92 3.26
N GLY A 392 16.48 4.87 2.52
CA GLY A 392 15.72 3.73 3.04
C GLY A 392 16.37 2.41 2.72
N LEU A 393 16.34 1.50 3.67
CA LEU A 393 16.66 0.09 3.52
C LEU A 393 15.37 -0.73 3.65
N GLN A 394 15.15 -1.62 2.71
CA GLN A 394 14.05 -2.60 2.74
C GLN A 394 14.61 -4.01 2.73
N PHE A 395 14.00 -4.86 3.56
CA PHE A 395 14.25 -6.30 3.60
C PHE A 395 12.93 -7.05 3.81
N ILE A 396 12.70 -8.10 3.02
CA ILE A 396 11.52 -8.97 3.08
C ILE A 396 11.99 -10.41 2.93
N PHE A 397 11.45 -11.29 3.75
CA PHE A 397 11.68 -12.72 3.60
C PHE A 397 10.44 -13.53 3.99
#